data_22eac06b1df84e0fd7c298e62e8ccc47
#
_entry.id   22eac06b1df84e0fd7c298e62e8ccc47
#
_cell.length_a   1.000
_cell.length_b   1.000
_cell.length_c   1.000
_cell.angle_alpha   90.00
_cell.angle_beta   90.00
_cell.angle_gamma   90.00
#
_symmetry.space_group_name_H-M   'P 1'
#
loop_
_entity.id
_entity.type
_entity.pdbx_description
1 polymer ?
#
loop_
_entity_poly.entity_id
_entity_poly.type
_entity_poly.pdbx_seq_one_letter_code
_entity_poly.pdbx_strand_id
1 'polypeptide(L)'
;MDINDDERIEIINRVKRARGQLDGVLSMIEHDRSSAEIVTQMGAASTAIDHAARRLVAVSLMQRCVDADAPGAITEVELEGLLLSLS
;
A
#
# COMPACT_ATOMS: atom_id res chain seq x y z
N MET A 1 4.06 8.99 12.46
CA MET A 1 3.79 8.91 11.03
C MET A 1 3.45 10.31 10.51
N ASP A 2 3.87 10.63 9.31
CA ASP A 2 3.79 11.98 8.72
C ASP A 2 2.48 12.28 7.97
N ILE A 3 1.40 11.61 8.33
CA ILE A 3 0.07 11.81 7.77
C ILE A 3 -0.95 12.01 8.88
N ASN A 4 -2.11 12.61 8.58
CA ASN A 4 -3.14 12.82 9.58
C ASN A 4 -3.91 11.50 9.88
N ASP A 5 -4.75 11.54 10.92
CA ASP A 5 -5.45 10.34 11.38
C ASP A 5 -6.43 9.79 10.36
N ASP A 6 -7.14 10.65 9.62
CA ASP A 6 -8.09 10.19 8.60
C ASP A 6 -7.38 9.50 7.45
N GLU A 7 -6.25 10.05 7.00
CA GLU A 7 -5.44 9.45 5.95
C GLU A 7 -4.83 8.13 6.41
N ARG A 8 -4.38 8.08 7.67
CA ARG A 8 -3.85 6.86 8.27
C ARG A 8 -4.91 5.76 8.29
N ILE A 9 -6.14 6.08 8.66
CA ILE A 9 -7.25 5.11 8.67
C ILE A 9 -7.54 4.62 7.26
N GLU A 10 -7.55 5.52 6.27
CA GLU A 10 -7.73 5.15 4.87
C GLU A 10 -6.66 4.15 4.41
N ILE A 11 -5.40 4.41 4.72
CA ILE A 11 -4.30 3.51 4.35
C ILE A 11 -4.46 2.14 5.05
N ILE A 12 -4.80 2.15 6.33
CA ILE A 12 -5.05 0.91 7.09
C ILE A 12 -6.14 0.08 6.41
N ASN A 13 -7.23 0.72 5.99
CA ASN A 13 -8.33 0.01 5.34
C ASN A 13 -7.94 -0.58 3.99
N ARG A 14 -7.11 0.13 3.22
CA ARG A 14 -6.55 -0.38 1.96
C ARG A 14 -5.65 -1.59 2.19
N VAL A 15 -4.81 -1.54 3.22
CA VAL A 15 -3.93 -2.67 3.57
C VAL A 15 -4.75 -3.87 4.07
N LYS A 16 -5.78 -3.63 4.85
CA LYS A 16 -6.68 -4.70 5.31
C LYS A 16 -7.38 -5.38 4.13
N ARG A 17 -7.77 -4.61 3.11
CA ARG A 17 -8.36 -5.17 1.89
C ARG A 17 -7.37 -6.06 1.16
N ALA A 18 -6.12 -5.61 1.03
CA ALA A 18 -5.05 -6.41 0.42
C ALA A 18 -4.81 -7.70 1.22
N ARG A 19 -4.83 -7.62 2.55
CA ARG A 19 -4.70 -8.78 3.42
C ARG A 19 -5.80 -9.80 3.16
N GLY A 20 -7.05 -9.34 3.03
CA GLY A 20 -8.18 -10.23 2.69
C GLY A 20 -7.98 -10.93 1.36
N GLN A 21 -7.45 -10.24 0.36
CA GLN A 21 -7.16 -10.84 -0.93
C GLN A 21 -6.03 -11.87 -0.86
N LEU A 22 -5.01 -11.64 -0.02
CA LEU A 22 -3.96 -12.62 0.24
C LEU A 22 -4.50 -13.86 0.95
N ASP A 23 -5.42 -13.68 1.90
CA ASP A 23 -6.11 -14.80 2.55
C ASP A 23 -6.90 -15.62 1.52
N GLY A 24 -7.50 -14.96 0.53
CA GLY A 24 -8.16 -15.61 -0.59
C GLY A 24 -7.20 -16.46 -1.42
N VAL A 25 -5.99 -15.95 -1.68
CA VAL A 25 -4.94 -16.72 -2.39
C VAL A 25 -4.59 -17.99 -1.62
N LEU A 26 -4.36 -17.88 -0.31
CA LEU A 26 -4.04 -19.01 0.53
C LEU A 26 -5.15 -20.05 0.50
N SER A 27 -6.40 -19.62 0.63
CA SER A 27 -7.56 -20.51 0.56
C SER A 27 -7.65 -21.23 -0.78
N MET A 28 -7.42 -20.54 -1.88
CA MET A 28 -7.43 -21.13 -3.22
C MET A 28 -6.37 -22.22 -3.37
N ILE A 29 -5.17 -21.99 -2.86
CA ILE A 29 -4.09 -22.97 -2.90
C ILE A 29 -4.47 -24.20 -2.05
N GLU A 30 -5.00 -23.96 -0.85
CA GLU A 30 -5.40 -25.04 0.07
C GLU A 30 -6.54 -25.90 -0.48
N HIS A 31 -7.38 -25.33 -1.34
CA HIS A 31 -8.54 -26.02 -1.93
C HIS A 31 -8.31 -26.45 -3.37
N ASP A 32 -7.05 -26.52 -3.80
CA ASP A 32 -6.65 -26.98 -5.14
C ASP A 32 -7.38 -26.28 -6.30
N ARG A 33 -7.61 -24.98 -6.18
CA ARG A 33 -8.16 -24.20 -7.29
C ARG A 33 -7.16 -24.14 -8.44
N SER A 34 -7.64 -23.81 -9.63
CA SER A 34 -6.76 -23.79 -10.81
C SER A 34 -5.65 -22.73 -10.67
N SER A 35 -4.49 -23.04 -11.25
CA SER A 35 -3.37 -22.09 -11.25
C SER A 35 -3.75 -20.75 -11.87
N ALA A 36 -4.58 -20.75 -12.90
CA ALA A 36 -5.03 -19.52 -13.55
C ALA A 36 -5.85 -18.66 -12.58
N GLU A 37 -6.75 -19.25 -11.80
CA GLU A 37 -7.53 -18.52 -10.80
C GLU A 37 -6.63 -17.95 -9.70
N ILE A 38 -5.66 -18.73 -9.24
CA ILE A 38 -4.72 -18.33 -8.20
C ILE A 38 -3.87 -17.15 -8.68
N VAL A 39 -3.34 -17.23 -9.89
CA VAL A 39 -2.53 -16.14 -10.48
C VAL A 39 -3.36 -14.86 -10.63
N THR A 40 -4.61 -14.98 -11.07
CA THR A 40 -5.51 -13.83 -11.17
C THR A 40 -5.73 -13.17 -9.80
N GLN A 41 -5.97 -13.97 -8.76
CA GLN A 41 -6.15 -13.46 -7.40
C GLN A 41 -4.87 -12.83 -6.86
N MET A 42 -3.71 -13.42 -7.14
CA MET A 42 -2.42 -12.85 -6.77
C MET A 42 -2.20 -11.48 -7.41
N GLY A 43 -2.59 -11.35 -8.68
CA GLY A 43 -2.54 -10.07 -9.39
C GLY A 43 -3.41 -9.01 -8.71
N ALA A 44 -4.61 -9.38 -8.28
CA ALA A 44 -5.51 -8.47 -7.57
C ALA A 44 -4.92 -8.04 -6.21
N ALA A 45 -4.30 -8.97 -5.46
CA ALA A 45 -3.64 -8.67 -4.20
C ALA A 45 -2.46 -7.73 -4.40
N SER A 46 -1.65 -7.98 -5.43
CA SER A 46 -0.51 -7.14 -5.79
C SER A 46 -0.97 -5.71 -6.13
N THR A 47 -2.02 -5.58 -6.93
CA THR A 47 -2.59 -4.27 -7.29
C THR A 47 -3.10 -3.53 -6.05
N ALA A 48 -3.76 -4.22 -5.12
CA ALA A 48 -4.26 -3.60 -3.90
C ALA A 48 -3.13 -3.08 -3.02
N ILE A 49 -2.04 -3.84 -2.88
CA ILE A 49 -0.85 -3.42 -2.13
C ILE A 49 -0.22 -2.20 -2.80
N ASP A 50 -0.07 -2.25 -4.11
CA ASP A 50 0.51 -1.15 -4.89
C ASP A 50 -0.30 0.14 -4.73
N HIS A 51 -1.62 0.06 -4.79
CA HIS A 51 -2.50 1.21 -4.57
C HIS A 51 -2.33 1.80 -3.17
N ALA A 52 -2.24 0.95 -2.14
CA ALA A 52 -2.03 1.41 -0.77
C ALA A 52 -0.69 2.14 -0.63
N ALA A 53 0.37 1.58 -1.22
CA ALA A 53 1.71 2.18 -1.20
C ALA A 53 1.73 3.52 -1.93
N ARG A 54 1.12 3.60 -3.10
CA ARG A 54 1.03 4.84 -3.88
C ARG A 54 0.24 5.92 -3.14
N ARG A 55 -0.85 5.54 -2.48
CA ARG A 55 -1.65 6.48 -1.68
C ARG A 55 -0.84 7.00 -0.50
N LEU A 56 -0.09 6.14 0.18
CA LEU A 56 0.77 6.56 1.29
C LEU A 56 1.83 7.55 0.82
N VAL A 57 2.49 7.27 -0.31
CA VAL A 57 3.47 8.20 -0.90
C VAL A 57 2.81 9.55 -1.23
N ALA A 58 1.62 9.53 -1.85
CA ALA A 58 0.92 10.75 -2.24
C ALA A 58 0.56 11.62 -1.04
N VAL A 59 -0.01 11.03 0.02
CA VAL A 59 -0.40 11.80 1.21
C VAL A 59 0.84 12.29 1.99
N SER A 60 1.91 11.51 2.01
CA SER A 60 3.17 11.92 2.64
C SER A 60 3.81 13.08 1.89
N LEU A 61 3.75 13.07 0.56
CA LEU A 61 4.25 14.16 -0.27
C LEU A 61 3.45 15.45 -0.02
N MET A 62 2.13 15.35 0.05
CA MET A 62 1.26 16.49 0.35
C MET A 62 1.57 17.07 1.74
N GLN A 63 1.75 16.22 2.73
CA GLN A 63 2.09 16.63 4.10
C GLN A 63 3.46 17.32 4.13
N ARG A 64 4.41 16.84 3.36
CA ARG A 64 5.73 17.45 3.27
C ARG A 64 5.67 18.87 2.70
N CYS A 65 4.78 19.11 1.73
CA CYS A 65 4.60 20.45 1.18
C CYS A 65 4.03 21.43 2.21
N VAL A 66 3.22 20.92 3.15
CA VAL A 66 2.57 21.75 4.18
C VAL A 66 3.48 21.93 5.40
N ASP A 67 4.22 20.90 5.80
CA ASP A 67 4.95 20.86 7.07
C ASP A 67 6.26 20.09 6.94
N ALA A 68 7.15 20.59 6.09
CA ALA A 68 8.41 19.93 5.74
C ALA A 68 9.36 19.72 6.94
N ASP A 69 9.23 20.54 7.99
CA ASP A 69 10.11 20.50 9.16
C ASP A 69 9.50 19.74 10.35
N ALA A 70 8.31 19.15 10.18
CA ALA A 70 7.65 18.45 11.27
C ALA A 70 8.46 17.21 11.70
N PRO A 71 8.53 16.92 13.01
CA PRO A 71 9.15 15.68 13.49
C PRO A 71 8.46 14.45 12.89
N GLY A 72 9.24 13.54 12.35
CA GLY A 72 8.71 12.33 11.72
C GLY A 72 8.25 12.52 10.28
N ALA A 73 8.36 13.71 9.72
CA ALA A 73 8.04 13.95 8.32
C ALA A 73 9.03 13.19 7.42
N ILE A 74 8.53 12.73 6.28
CA ILE A 74 9.36 12.04 5.29
C ILE A 74 10.37 13.04 4.69
N THR A 75 11.63 12.63 4.57
CA THR A 75 12.68 13.44 3.96
C THR A 75 12.61 13.34 2.44
N GLU A 76 13.28 14.27 1.74
CA GLU A 76 13.38 14.22 0.27
C GLU A 76 14.04 12.92 -0.20
N VAL A 77 15.10 12.50 0.49
CA VAL A 77 15.82 11.27 0.14
C VAL A 77 14.91 10.05 0.30
N GLU A 78 14.19 9.97 1.41
CA GLU A 78 13.24 8.88 1.67
C GLU A 78 12.11 8.86 0.62
N LEU A 79 11.54 10.03 0.29
CA LEU A 79 10.48 10.14 -0.71
C LEU A 79 10.98 9.70 -2.08
N GLU A 80 12.17 10.15 -2.49
CA GLU A 80 12.77 9.76 -3.75
C GLU A 80 12.94 8.24 -3.82
N GLY A 81 13.46 7.62 -2.75
CA GLY A 81 13.61 6.18 -2.67
C GLY A 81 12.29 5.44 -2.81
N LEU A 82 11.23 5.94 -2.15
CA LEU A 82 9.91 5.35 -2.23
C LEU A 82 9.31 5.46 -3.63
N LEU A 83 9.44 6.61 -4.28
CA LEU A 83 8.96 6.81 -5.65
C LEU A 83 9.68 5.87 -6.63
N LEU A 84 10.99 5.70 -6.48
CA LEU A 84 11.78 4.80 -7.32
C LEU A 84 11.37 3.34 -7.10
N SER A 85 11.02 2.95 -5.88
CA SER A 85 10.60 1.58 -5.57
C SER A 85 9.26 1.22 -6.17
N LEU A 86 8.42 2.20 -6.50
CA LEU A 86 7.11 2.00 -7.11
C LEU A 86 7.12 2.07 -8.64
N SER A 87 8.23 2.43 -9.23
CA SER A 87 8.33 2.60 -10.69
C SER A 87 8.72 1.32 -11.43
#